data_f9d7298a952e02046f6a5d70411cf259
#
_entry.id   f9d7298a952e02046f6a5d70411cf259
#
_cell.length_a   1.000
_cell.length_b   1.000
_cell.length_c   1.000
_cell.angle_alpha   90.00
_cell.angle_beta   90.00
_cell.angle_gamma   90.00
#
_symmetry.space_group_name_H-M   'P 1'
#
loop_
_entity.id
_entity.type
_entity.pdbx_description
1 polymer ?
#
loop_
_entity_poly.entity_id
_entity_poly.type
_entity_poly.pdbx_seq_one_letter_code
_entity_poly.pdbx_strand_id
1 'polypeptide(L)'
;MNIFDIIGPVMVGPSSSHTAGAVRIGLVTRHLLAQEPDSATITLHGSFSATGLGHGTQKAIIAGLLGMLQDDIRIPQSDVIADQLGFKYKFEYKTIKDAHPNTALINVVGKNGREIEVQASSIGGGRILINKIDGILVNFSGEQNTLIVHNIDQPGHVAEVTSTLSHKSVNIATMQLFRDSRGGYAVMVIETDQDIPIESIDWLNHLEGVIKVTYLSAVK
;
A
#
# COMPACT_ATOMS: atom_id res chain seq x y z
N MET A 1 24.91 -7.71 6.28
CA MET A 1 23.78 -7.33 7.14
C MET A 1 24.27 -6.24 8.06
N ASN A 2 23.75 -5.02 7.91
CA ASN A 2 24.15 -3.90 8.77
C ASN A 2 23.45 -4.06 10.13
N ILE A 3 24.09 -3.63 11.23
CA ILE A 3 23.49 -3.69 12.57
C ILE A 3 22.15 -2.93 12.61
N PHE A 4 22.02 -1.88 11.83
CA PHE A 4 20.78 -1.11 11.68
C PHE A 4 19.64 -1.88 11.00
N ASP A 5 19.95 -2.95 10.26
CA ASP A 5 18.92 -3.85 9.68
C ASP A 5 18.28 -4.75 10.76
N ILE A 6 18.94 -4.87 11.92
CA ILE A 6 18.52 -5.71 13.06
C ILE A 6 17.75 -4.86 14.09
N ILE A 7 18.07 -3.57 14.19
CA ILE A 7 17.37 -2.64 15.06
C ILE A 7 16.05 -2.28 14.36
N GLY A 8 14.94 -2.78 14.90
CA GLY A 8 13.60 -2.41 14.39
C GLY A 8 13.35 -0.90 14.53
N PRO A 9 12.33 -0.38 13.81
CA PRO A 9 11.96 1.02 13.91
C PRO A 9 11.51 1.38 15.34
N VAL A 10 11.56 2.66 15.69
CA VAL A 10 10.84 3.16 16.87
C VAL A 10 9.37 2.85 16.68
N MET A 11 8.78 2.10 17.60
CA MET A 11 7.43 1.57 17.42
C MET A 11 6.69 1.40 18.74
N VAL A 12 5.39 1.46 18.68
CA VAL A 12 4.49 1.08 19.78
C VAL A 12 3.97 -0.33 19.54
N GLY A 13 4.30 -1.26 20.43
CA GLY A 13 3.87 -2.65 20.36
C GLY A 13 5.01 -3.67 20.40
N PRO A 14 4.71 -4.96 20.57
CA PRO A 14 5.71 -5.98 20.92
C PRO A 14 6.45 -6.59 19.72
N SER A 15 6.03 -6.31 18.47
CA SER A 15 6.55 -7.02 17.29
C SER A 15 6.75 -6.11 16.10
N SER A 16 7.98 -6.07 15.55
CA SER A 16 8.27 -5.31 14.34
C SER A 16 7.50 -5.83 13.12
N SER A 17 7.21 -7.11 13.04
CA SER A 17 6.43 -7.68 11.94
C SER A 17 4.92 -7.54 12.15
N HIS A 18 4.43 -7.91 13.35
CA HIS A 18 2.99 -7.98 13.64
C HIS A 18 2.39 -6.64 14.09
N THR A 19 3.21 -5.68 14.52
CA THR A 19 2.73 -4.34 14.87
C THR A 19 3.24 -3.31 13.87
N ALA A 20 4.54 -3.00 13.83
CA ALA A 20 5.05 -1.93 12.94
C ALA A 20 4.77 -2.21 11.45
N GLY A 21 5.04 -3.44 10.98
CA GLY A 21 4.71 -3.84 9.61
C GLY A 21 3.21 -3.80 9.30
N ALA A 22 2.37 -4.18 10.26
CA ALA A 22 0.93 -4.14 10.11
C ALA A 22 0.38 -2.70 10.05
N VAL A 23 0.89 -1.77 10.90
CA VAL A 23 0.57 -0.34 10.81
C VAL A 23 0.93 0.18 9.41
N ARG A 24 2.14 -0.15 8.94
CA ARG A 24 2.61 0.31 7.64
C ARG A 24 1.78 -0.23 6.48
N ILE A 25 1.32 -1.48 6.53
CA ILE A 25 0.36 -2.04 5.56
C ILE A 25 -0.91 -1.21 5.52
N GLY A 26 -1.51 -0.91 6.67
CA GLY A 26 -2.71 -0.07 6.75
C GLY A 26 -2.46 1.35 6.21
N LEU A 27 -1.34 1.97 6.57
CA LEU A 27 -0.98 3.33 6.17
C LEU A 27 -0.75 3.44 4.66
N VAL A 28 0.01 2.51 4.06
CA VAL A 28 0.21 2.48 2.61
C VAL A 28 -1.10 2.23 1.88
N THR A 29 -1.96 1.33 2.40
CA THR A 29 -3.30 1.10 1.83
C THR A 29 -4.15 2.38 1.86
N ARG A 30 -4.12 3.16 2.95
CA ARG A 30 -4.79 4.47 3.04
C ARG A 30 -4.26 5.45 1.98
N HIS A 31 -2.94 5.53 1.80
CA HIS A 31 -2.34 6.41 0.80
C HIS A 31 -2.72 5.98 -0.62
N LEU A 32 -2.75 4.68 -0.92
CA LEU A 32 -3.19 4.15 -2.21
C LEU A 32 -4.69 4.42 -2.46
N LEU A 33 -5.51 4.42 -1.42
CA LEU A 33 -6.90 4.84 -1.48
C LEU A 33 -7.03 6.33 -1.81
N ALA A 34 -6.06 7.15 -1.37
CA ALA A 34 -6.02 8.60 -1.54
C ALA A 34 -7.26 9.35 -0.99
N GLN A 35 -7.89 8.78 0.02
CA GLN A 35 -9.08 9.32 0.70
C GLN A 35 -9.09 8.87 2.16
N GLU A 36 -9.99 9.45 2.95
CA GLU A 36 -10.34 8.88 4.24
C GLU A 36 -11.15 7.59 4.05
N PRO A 37 -10.80 6.50 4.74
CA PRO A 37 -11.56 5.26 4.68
C PRO A 37 -12.92 5.43 5.37
N ASP A 38 -13.96 4.87 4.74
CA ASP A 38 -15.32 4.72 5.30
C ASP A 38 -15.53 3.32 5.84
N SER A 39 -15.11 2.31 5.07
CA SER A 39 -15.22 0.92 5.49
C SER A 39 -14.10 0.05 4.94
N ALA A 40 -13.80 -1.07 5.63
CA ALA A 40 -12.82 -2.04 5.18
C ALA A 40 -13.18 -3.48 5.54
N THR A 41 -12.86 -4.41 4.63
CA THR A 41 -12.77 -5.85 4.90
C THR A 41 -11.31 -6.25 4.90
N ILE A 42 -10.81 -6.77 6.02
CA ILE A 42 -9.41 -7.10 6.25
C ILE A 42 -9.28 -8.60 6.41
N THR A 43 -8.73 -9.28 5.42
CA THR A 43 -8.45 -10.72 5.48
C THR A 43 -7.02 -10.94 5.96
N LEU A 44 -6.86 -11.64 7.07
CA LEU A 44 -5.57 -12.02 7.63
C LEU A 44 -5.22 -13.46 7.25
N HIS A 45 -3.95 -13.67 6.85
CA HIS A 45 -3.40 -14.95 6.45
C HIS A 45 -2.26 -15.39 7.36
N GLY A 46 -2.10 -16.72 7.49
CA GLY A 46 -0.92 -17.36 8.10
C GLY A 46 -0.69 -16.90 9.54
N SER A 47 0.49 -16.38 9.84
CA SER A 47 0.86 -15.93 11.18
C SER A 47 0.04 -14.72 11.64
N PHE A 48 -0.34 -13.80 10.74
CA PHE A 48 -1.25 -12.71 11.07
C PHE A 48 -2.62 -13.21 11.53
N SER A 49 -3.09 -14.31 10.97
CA SER A 49 -4.32 -14.98 11.40
C SER A 49 -4.14 -15.73 12.73
N ALA A 50 -3.04 -16.48 12.88
CA ALA A 50 -2.85 -17.39 14.00
C ALA A 50 -2.45 -16.67 15.31
N THR A 51 -1.60 -15.65 15.23
CA THR A 51 -1.01 -14.97 16.39
C THR A 51 -1.30 -13.46 16.46
N GLY A 52 -1.98 -12.94 15.45
CA GLY A 52 -2.20 -11.48 15.30
C GLY A 52 -2.97 -10.85 16.45
N LEU A 53 -3.89 -11.58 17.08
CA LEU A 53 -4.66 -11.07 18.23
C LEU A 53 -3.72 -10.77 19.41
N GLY A 54 -2.81 -11.68 19.74
CA GLY A 54 -1.88 -11.53 20.86
C GLY A 54 -0.83 -10.43 20.63
N HIS A 55 -0.51 -10.12 19.38
CA HIS A 55 0.47 -9.09 19.00
C HIS A 55 -0.16 -7.76 18.56
N GLY A 56 -1.49 -7.64 18.63
CA GLY A 56 -2.20 -6.41 18.27
C GLY A 56 -2.22 -6.10 16.77
N THR A 57 -2.05 -7.11 15.89
CA THR A 57 -2.01 -6.92 14.43
C THR A 57 -3.28 -6.24 13.90
N GLN A 58 -4.44 -6.60 14.42
CA GLN A 58 -5.72 -6.01 14.03
C GLN A 58 -5.73 -4.51 14.32
N LYS A 59 -5.40 -4.12 15.55
CA LYS A 59 -5.31 -2.72 15.97
C LYS A 59 -4.27 -1.95 15.18
N ALA A 60 -3.15 -2.59 14.88
CA ALA A 60 -2.07 -2.02 14.08
C ALA A 60 -2.52 -1.69 12.64
N ILE A 61 -3.23 -2.61 11.96
CA ILE A 61 -3.78 -2.34 10.62
C ILE A 61 -4.82 -1.22 10.66
N ILE A 62 -5.73 -1.24 11.64
CA ILE A 62 -6.72 -0.16 11.83
C ILE A 62 -6.00 1.17 12.03
N ALA A 63 -5.00 1.23 12.91
CA ALA A 63 -4.22 2.44 13.17
C ALA A 63 -3.62 3.01 11.89
N GLY A 64 -2.99 2.16 11.05
CA GLY A 64 -2.46 2.56 9.76
C GLY A 64 -3.53 3.08 8.80
N LEU A 65 -4.69 2.42 8.70
CA LEU A 65 -5.83 2.89 7.91
C LEU A 65 -6.38 4.23 8.41
N LEU A 66 -6.25 4.52 9.69
CA LEU A 66 -6.59 5.83 10.29
C LEU A 66 -5.48 6.88 10.11
N GLY A 67 -4.32 6.52 9.52
CA GLY A 67 -3.22 7.44 9.24
C GLY A 67 -2.20 7.57 10.36
N MET A 68 -2.19 6.66 11.34
CA MET A 68 -1.19 6.62 12.41
C MET A 68 0.12 6.04 11.90
N LEU A 69 1.24 6.58 12.39
CA LEU A 69 2.57 6.02 12.20
C LEU A 69 2.84 4.89 13.21
N GLN A 70 3.90 4.13 13.00
CA GLN A 70 4.25 2.97 13.82
C GLN A 70 4.66 3.28 15.27
N ASP A 71 5.01 4.51 15.55
CA ASP A 71 5.38 5.04 16.88
C ASP A 71 4.24 5.81 17.56
N ASP A 72 3.05 5.83 16.95
CA ASP A 72 1.89 6.52 17.52
C ASP A 72 1.38 5.79 18.77
N ILE A 73 1.39 6.49 19.90
CA ILE A 73 0.95 5.96 21.20
C ILE A 73 -0.54 5.55 21.22
N ARG A 74 -1.34 6.00 20.25
CA ARG A 74 -2.77 5.69 20.13
C ARG A 74 -3.05 4.33 19.48
N ILE A 75 -2.05 3.65 18.92
CA ILE A 75 -2.22 2.34 18.27
C ILE A 75 -3.02 1.34 19.12
N PRO A 76 -2.78 1.18 20.45
CA PRO A 76 -3.54 0.26 21.28
C PRO A 76 -5.04 0.57 21.40
N GLN A 77 -5.44 1.80 21.05
CA GLN A 77 -6.81 2.30 21.14
C GLN A 77 -7.43 2.58 19.77
N SER A 78 -6.79 2.12 18.69
CA SER A 78 -7.20 2.41 17.31
C SER A 78 -8.60 1.89 16.97
N ASP A 79 -9.04 0.80 17.57
CA ASP A 79 -10.42 0.28 17.48
C ASP A 79 -11.45 1.28 18.06
N VAL A 80 -11.20 1.80 19.24
CA VAL A 80 -12.07 2.81 19.86
C VAL A 80 -12.12 4.09 19.03
N ILE A 81 -10.96 4.52 18.50
CA ILE A 81 -10.88 5.71 17.65
C ILE A 81 -11.61 5.47 16.32
N ALA A 82 -11.50 4.26 15.73
CA ALA A 82 -12.25 3.88 14.55
C ALA A 82 -13.76 4.01 14.75
N ASP A 83 -14.26 3.49 15.86
CA ASP A 83 -15.69 3.58 16.22
C ASP A 83 -16.14 5.05 16.38
N GLN A 84 -15.33 5.89 17.03
CA GLN A 84 -15.61 7.33 17.19
C GLN A 84 -15.65 8.08 15.85
N LEU A 85 -14.81 7.68 14.87
CA LEU A 85 -14.77 8.26 13.54
C LEU A 85 -15.82 7.67 12.59
N GLY A 86 -16.58 6.65 13.03
CA GLY A 86 -17.56 5.95 12.21
C GLY A 86 -16.95 5.05 11.15
N PHE A 87 -15.65 4.71 11.25
CA PHE A 87 -14.98 3.79 10.34
C PHE A 87 -15.45 2.37 10.61
N LYS A 88 -16.10 1.76 9.63
CA LYS A 88 -16.63 0.39 9.71
C LYS A 88 -15.59 -0.62 9.21
N TYR A 89 -15.32 -1.64 9.99
CA TYR A 89 -14.37 -2.67 9.55
C TYR A 89 -14.80 -4.06 10.01
N LYS A 90 -14.34 -5.06 9.27
CA LYS A 90 -14.46 -6.47 9.65
C LYS A 90 -13.17 -7.23 9.35
N PHE A 91 -12.86 -8.20 10.20
CA PHE A 91 -11.75 -9.13 9.98
C PHE A 91 -12.26 -10.47 9.48
N GLU A 92 -11.55 -11.01 8.51
CA GLU A 92 -11.71 -12.37 8.00
C GLU A 92 -10.38 -13.12 8.15
N TYR A 93 -10.45 -14.42 8.32
CA TYR A 93 -9.30 -15.30 8.51
C TYR A 93 -9.33 -16.36 7.43
N LYS A 94 -8.43 -16.27 6.46
CA LYS A 94 -8.41 -17.17 5.30
C LYS A 94 -6.98 -17.54 4.92
N THR A 95 -6.81 -18.72 4.35
CA THR A 95 -5.56 -19.09 3.69
C THR A 95 -5.50 -18.44 2.30
N ILE A 96 -4.46 -17.65 2.05
CA ILE A 96 -4.18 -17.05 0.73
C ILE A 96 -3.07 -17.90 0.11
N LYS A 97 -3.36 -18.49 -1.06
CA LYS A 97 -2.41 -19.35 -1.75
C LYS A 97 -1.14 -18.59 -2.13
N ASP A 98 0.02 -19.21 -1.94
CA ASP A 98 1.34 -18.69 -2.29
C ASP A 98 1.71 -17.34 -1.64
N ALA A 99 1.01 -16.96 -0.54
CA ALA A 99 1.27 -15.72 0.19
C ALA A 99 2.27 -15.92 1.34
N HIS A 100 3.00 -14.85 1.67
CA HIS A 100 3.87 -14.80 2.84
C HIS A 100 3.05 -14.98 4.13
N PRO A 101 3.54 -15.66 5.18
CA PRO A 101 2.78 -15.90 6.43
C PRO A 101 2.20 -14.65 7.10
N ASN A 102 2.84 -13.50 6.96
CA ASN A 102 2.39 -12.22 7.52
C ASN A 102 1.68 -11.37 6.46
N THR A 103 0.70 -11.91 5.77
CA THR A 103 -0.04 -11.21 4.71
C THR A 103 -1.41 -10.74 5.18
N ALA A 104 -1.76 -9.53 4.79
CA ALA A 104 -3.11 -8.99 4.84
C ALA A 104 -3.61 -8.68 3.42
N LEU A 105 -4.89 -9.02 3.15
CA LEU A 105 -5.64 -8.56 1.99
C LEU A 105 -6.71 -7.59 2.48
N ILE A 106 -6.63 -6.35 2.04
CA ILE A 106 -7.48 -5.25 2.51
C ILE A 106 -8.31 -4.73 1.35
N ASN A 107 -9.62 -4.91 1.44
CA ASN A 107 -10.57 -4.23 0.59
C ASN A 107 -11.09 -3.02 1.35
N VAL A 108 -10.81 -1.82 0.88
CA VAL A 108 -11.17 -0.58 1.55
C VAL A 108 -11.98 0.33 0.63
N VAL A 109 -13.03 0.92 1.19
CA VAL A 109 -13.89 1.91 0.54
C VAL A 109 -13.65 3.25 1.20
N GLY A 110 -13.42 4.28 0.40
CA GLY A 110 -13.27 5.65 0.86
C GLY A 110 -14.61 6.38 0.95
N LYS A 111 -14.65 7.48 1.71
CA LYS A 111 -15.86 8.30 1.92
C LYS A 111 -16.52 8.80 0.63
N ASN A 112 -15.75 8.93 -0.46
CA ASN A 112 -16.28 9.35 -1.76
C ASN A 112 -16.59 8.14 -2.69
N GLY A 113 -16.66 6.93 -2.14
CA GLY A 113 -17.01 5.71 -2.87
C GLY A 113 -15.87 5.10 -3.70
N ARG A 114 -14.64 5.63 -3.61
CA ARG A 114 -13.47 4.99 -4.25
C ARG A 114 -13.16 3.69 -3.52
N GLU A 115 -12.92 2.64 -4.27
CA GLU A 115 -12.54 1.33 -3.75
C GLU A 115 -11.14 0.95 -4.19
N ILE A 116 -10.44 0.18 -3.37
CA ILE A 116 -9.15 -0.45 -3.70
C ILE A 116 -8.98 -1.76 -2.92
N GLU A 117 -8.43 -2.76 -3.60
CA GLU A 117 -7.97 -3.99 -2.98
C GLU A 117 -6.44 -3.99 -2.92
N VAL A 118 -5.86 -4.17 -1.75
CA VAL A 118 -4.40 -4.23 -1.53
C VAL A 118 -4.04 -5.52 -0.82
N GLN A 119 -3.19 -6.35 -1.43
CA GLN A 119 -2.53 -7.46 -0.76
C GLN A 119 -1.10 -7.06 -0.42
N ALA A 120 -0.77 -7.09 0.86
CA ALA A 120 0.55 -6.72 1.34
C ALA A 120 1.06 -7.66 2.43
N SER A 121 2.37 -7.81 2.51
CA SER A 121 3.05 -8.70 3.44
C SER A 121 4.05 -7.92 4.28
N SER A 122 4.09 -8.20 5.59
CA SER A 122 5.19 -7.76 6.46
C SER A 122 6.36 -8.73 6.35
N ILE A 123 7.50 -8.24 5.91
CA ILE A 123 8.71 -9.03 5.64
C ILE A 123 9.76 -8.92 6.75
N GLY A 124 9.39 -8.35 7.91
CA GLY A 124 10.25 -8.20 9.08
C GLY A 124 10.91 -6.81 9.20
N GLY A 125 11.31 -6.45 10.42
CA GLY A 125 11.94 -5.17 10.69
C GLY A 125 11.06 -3.93 10.43
N GLY A 126 9.74 -4.08 10.44
CA GLY A 126 8.78 -3.03 10.05
C GLY A 126 8.67 -2.81 8.54
N ARG A 127 9.42 -3.56 7.72
CA ARG A 127 9.34 -3.47 6.25
C ARG A 127 8.17 -4.26 5.72
N ILE A 128 7.61 -3.78 4.62
CA ILE A 128 6.49 -4.40 3.92
C ILE A 128 6.78 -4.59 2.44
N LEU A 129 5.98 -5.44 1.82
CA LEU A 129 5.95 -5.62 0.37
C LEU A 129 4.49 -5.59 -0.09
N ILE A 130 4.17 -4.71 -1.01
CA ILE A 130 2.89 -4.72 -1.69
C ILE A 130 2.97 -5.76 -2.80
N ASN A 131 2.08 -6.75 -2.75
CA ASN A 131 2.09 -7.92 -3.63
C ASN A 131 1.05 -7.85 -4.74
N LYS A 132 -0.13 -7.23 -4.44
CA LYS A 132 -1.20 -7.03 -5.43
C LYS A 132 -1.94 -5.73 -5.16
N ILE A 133 -2.42 -5.12 -6.24
CA ILE A 133 -3.39 -4.01 -6.21
C ILE A 133 -4.49 -4.36 -7.22
N ASP A 134 -5.75 -4.35 -6.76
CA ASP A 134 -6.94 -4.64 -7.58
C ASP A 134 -6.79 -5.96 -8.38
N GLY A 135 -6.24 -7.00 -7.70
CA GLY A 135 -5.98 -8.32 -8.26
C GLY A 135 -4.71 -8.46 -9.11
N ILE A 136 -4.09 -7.35 -9.54
CA ILE A 136 -2.89 -7.35 -10.38
C ILE A 136 -1.63 -7.48 -9.51
N LEU A 137 -0.74 -8.39 -9.89
CA LEU A 137 0.56 -8.56 -9.24
C LEU A 137 1.38 -7.28 -9.36
N VAL A 138 1.98 -6.86 -8.25
CA VAL A 138 2.94 -5.75 -8.17
C VAL A 138 4.03 -6.12 -7.17
N ASN A 139 5.12 -5.36 -7.13
CA ASN A 139 6.22 -5.63 -6.21
C ASN A 139 6.93 -4.32 -5.84
N PHE A 140 6.54 -3.69 -4.72
CA PHE A 140 7.21 -2.49 -4.20
C PHE A 140 7.02 -2.35 -2.69
N SER A 141 7.91 -1.60 -2.04
CA SER A 141 7.95 -1.49 -0.59
C SER A 141 7.14 -0.32 -0.01
N GLY A 142 6.83 0.69 -0.81
CA GLY A 142 6.28 1.97 -0.35
C GLY A 142 7.29 2.81 0.47
N GLU A 143 8.59 2.51 0.38
CA GLU A 143 9.66 3.28 1.03
C GLU A 143 10.16 4.44 0.17
N GLN A 144 9.90 4.38 -1.12
CA GLN A 144 10.26 5.40 -2.10
C GLN A 144 9.00 6.04 -2.67
N ASN A 145 9.17 7.22 -3.25
CA ASN A 145 8.13 7.83 -4.04
C ASN A 145 7.73 6.88 -5.17
N THR A 146 6.47 6.50 -5.23
CA THR A 146 6.00 5.45 -6.14
C THR A 146 4.82 5.97 -6.96
N LEU A 147 4.98 5.99 -8.27
CA LEU A 147 3.90 6.23 -9.23
C LEU A 147 3.34 4.90 -9.72
N ILE A 148 2.03 4.75 -9.62
CA ILE A 148 1.31 3.55 -10.06
C ILE A 148 0.35 4.00 -11.14
N VAL A 149 0.56 3.52 -12.36
CA VAL A 149 -0.26 3.84 -13.53
C VAL A 149 -0.99 2.59 -13.98
N HIS A 150 -2.31 2.60 -13.86
CA HIS A 150 -3.19 1.58 -14.43
C HIS A 150 -3.60 2.02 -15.83
N ASN A 151 -3.33 1.19 -16.83
CA ASN A 151 -3.61 1.50 -18.23
C ASN A 151 -4.05 0.26 -19.03
N ILE A 152 -4.58 0.48 -20.21
CA ILE A 152 -4.75 -0.59 -21.20
C ILE A 152 -3.39 -0.96 -21.76
N ASP A 153 -3.11 -2.26 -21.95
CA ASP A 153 -1.85 -2.77 -22.50
C ASP A 153 -1.74 -2.46 -24.00
N GLN A 154 -1.31 -1.23 -24.31
CA GLN A 154 -1.15 -0.73 -25.69
C GLN A 154 0.21 -0.07 -25.88
N PRO A 155 0.76 -0.05 -27.12
CA PRO A 155 1.97 0.69 -27.44
C PRO A 155 1.84 2.19 -27.14
N GLY A 156 2.91 2.80 -26.61
CA GLY A 156 2.98 4.25 -26.37
C GLY A 156 2.95 4.63 -24.90
N HIS A 157 2.11 4.00 -24.06
CA HIS A 157 1.93 4.41 -22.66
C HIS A 157 3.22 4.47 -21.84
N VAL A 158 4.12 3.49 -22.00
CA VAL A 158 5.42 3.52 -21.31
C VAL A 158 6.23 4.75 -21.73
N ALA A 159 6.26 5.06 -23.02
CA ALA A 159 6.99 6.21 -23.54
C ALA A 159 6.41 7.54 -23.03
N GLU A 160 5.08 7.68 -23.03
CA GLU A 160 4.40 8.88 -22.54
C GLU A 160 4.64 9.12 -21.05
N VAL A 161 4.51 8.09 -20.23
CA VAL A 161 4.76 8.19 -18.79
C VAL A 161 6.22 8.55 -18.51
N THR A 162 7.17 7.84 -19.12
CA THR A 162 8.61 8.11 -18.89
C THR A 162 9.05 9.47 -19.45
N SER A 163 8.51 9.92 -20.59
CA SER A 163 8.76 11.27 -21.14
C SER A 163 8.23 12.35 -20.20
N THR A 164 7.04 12.15 -19.62
CA THR A 164 6.46 13.09 -18.65
C THR A 164 7.39 13.28 -17.45
N LEU A 165 7.89 12.18 -16.87
CA LEU A 165 8.83 12.23 -15.75
C LEU A 165 10.14 12.89 -16.15
N SER A 166 10.69 12.54 -17.31
CA SER A 166 11.93 13.13 -17.85
C SER A 166 11.84 14.65 -18.04
N HIS A 167 10.75 15.15 -18.61
CA HIS A 167 10.52 16.60 -18.78
C HIS A 167 10.47 17.36 -17.46
N LYS A 168 10.20 16.68 -16.36
CA LYS A 168 10.18 17.27 -15.01
C LYS A 168 11.45 17.00 -14.22
N SER A 169 12.48 16.45 -14.87
CA SER A 169 13.76 16.08 -14.24
C SER A 169 13.59 15.09 -13.08
N VAL A 170 12.58 14.22 -13.14
CA VAL A 170 12.34 13.15 -12.18
C VAL A 170 13.11 11.93 -12.64
N ASN A 171 14.06 11.48 -11.81
CA ASN A 171 14.83 10.26 -12.08
C ASN A 171 14.05 9.02 -11.63
N ILE A 172 14.05 8.00 -12.50
CA ILE A 172 13.43 6.70 -12.24
C ILE A 172 14.47 5.80 -11.58
N ALA A 173 14.21 5.39 -10.34
CA ALA A 173 15.05 4.44 -9.61
C ALA A 173 14.75 2.99 -10.01
N THR A 174 13.46 2.62 -10.04
CA THR A 174 13.00 1.32 -10.55
C THR A 174 11.73 1.50 -11.38
N MET A 175 11.54 0.58 -12.34
CA MET A 175 10.31 0.53 -13.11
C MET A 175 9.94 -0.92 -13.38
N GLN A 176 8.68 -1.25 -13.10
CA GLN A 176 8.13 -2.57 -13.32
C GLN A 176 6.81 -2.44 -14.09
N LEU A 177 6.58 -3.32 -15.04
CA LEU A 177 5.35 -3.38 -15.81
C LEU A 177 4.73 -4.77 -15.65
N PHE A 178 3.51 -4.79 -15.16
CA PHE A 178 2.71 -5.99 -14.98
C PHE A 178 1.47 -5.89 -15.85
N ARG A 179 0.98 -7.02 -16.36
CA ARG A 179 -0.27 -7.11 -17.11
C ARG A 179 -0.99 -8.41 -16.79
N ASP A 180 -2.31 -8.38 -16.88
CA ASP A 180 -3.16 -9.57 -16.77
C ASP A 180 -3.09 -10.42 -18.05
N SER A 181 -3.17 -9.76 -19.21
CA SER A 181 -3.19 -10.39 -20.53
C SER A 181 -2.72 -9.41 -21.59
N ARG A 182 -2.35 -9.92 -22.78
CA ARG A 182 -1.98 -9.08 -23.91
C ARG A 182 -3.18 -8.25 -24.38
N GLY A 183 -3.04 -6.94 -24.40
CA GLY A 183 -4.11 -5.99 -24.76
C GLY A 183 -5.17 -5.80 -23.67
N GLY A 184 -4.99 -6.42 -22.49
CA GLY A 184 -5.84 -6.26 -21.32
C GLY A 184 -5.40 -5.12 -20.41
N TYR A 185 -5.53 -5.33 -19.11
CA TYR A 185 -5.09 -4.34 -18.12
C TYR A 185 -3.61 -4.47 -17.81
N ALA A 186 -2.95 -3.33 -17.64
CA ALA A 186 -1.56 -3.26 -17.21
C ALA A 186 -1.40 -2.29 -16.05
N VAL A 187 -0.37 -2.53 -15.23
CA VAL A 187 0.05 -1.64 -14.14
C VAL A 187 1.54 -1.38 -14.28
N MET A 188 1.90 -0.11 -14.39
CA MET A 188 3.28 0.35 -14.23
C MET A 188 3.49 0.78 -12.79
N VAL A 189 4.53 0.25 -12.14
CA VAL A 189 5.01 0.69 -10.83
C VAL A 189 6.37 1.32 -11.05
N ILE A 190 6.48 2.61 -10.75
CA ILE A 190 7.67 3.41 -11.00
C ILE A 190 8.09 4.06 -9.68
N GLU A 191 9.23 3.67 -9.14
CA GLU A 191 9.82 4.32 -7.98
C GLU A 191 10.78 5.42 -8.44
N THR A 192 10.70 6.58 -7.80
CA THR A 192 11.45 7.78 -8.22
C THR A 192 12.25 8.37 -7.07
N ASP A 193 13.38 9.02 -7.43
CA ASP A 193 14.24 9.68 -6.44
C ASP A 193 13.66 11.02 -5.96
N GLN A 194 12.91 11.70 -6.82
CA GLN A 194 12.29 13.00 -6.53
C GLN A 194 10.77 12.87 -6.44
N ASP A 195 10.15 13.84 -5.80
CA ASP A 195 8.70 14.00 -5.81
C ASP A 195 8.20 14.31 -7.24
N ILE A 196 7.05 13.75 -7.58
CA ILE A 196 6.40 13.99 -8.87
C ILE A 196 5.46 15.18 -8.72
N PRO A 197 5.60 16.24 -9.55
CA PRO A 197 4.70 17.38 -9.52
C PRO A 197 3.24 16.96 -9.77
N ILE A 198 2.32 17.56 -9.02
CA ILE A 198 0.88 17.23 -9.09
C ILE A 198 0.31 17.42 -10.50
N GLU A 199 0.79 18.43 -11.23
CA GLU A 199 0.37 18.70 -12.60
C GLU A 199 0.73 17.55 -13.55
N SER A 200 1.83 16.83 -13.27
CA SER A 200 2.22 15.66 -14.05
C SER A 200 1.31 14.48 -13.76
N ILE A 201 0.90 14.29 -12.51
CA ILE A 201 -0.04 13.25 -12.10
C ILE A 201 -1.40 13.52 -12.74
N ASP A 202 -1.87 14.75 -12.68
CA ASP A 202 -3.13 15.18 -13.29
C ASP A 202 -3.11 15.00 -14.81
N TRP A 203 -2.02 15.36 -15.47
CA TRP A 203 -1.85 15.17 -16.90
C TRP A 203 -1.89 13.68 -17.29
N LEU A 204 -1.16 12.83 -16.55
CA LEU A 204 -1.15 11.38 -16.77
C LEU A 204 -2.54 10.76 -16.61
N ASN A 205 -3.35 11.24 -15.66
CA ASN A 205 -4.73 10.76 -15.47
C ASN A 205 -5.65 11.05 -16.66
N HIS A 206 -5.30 12.04 -17.51
CA HIS A 206 -6.11 12.43 -18.68
C HIS A 206 -5.61 11.80 -19.99
N LEU A 207 -4.55 10.99 -19.95
CA LEU A 207 -4.07 10.30 -21.16
C LEU A 207 -5.06 9.24 -21.61
N GLU A 208 -5.26 9.16 -22.91
CA GLU A 208 -6.08 8.11 -23.52
C GLU A 208 -5.52 6.71 -23.15
N GLY A 209 -6.37 5.79 -22.71
CA GLY A 209 -5.99 4.46 -22.29
C GLY A 209 -5.41 4.37 -20.87
N VAL A 210 -5.14 5.48 -20.18
CA VAL A 210 -4.85 5.48 -18.75
C VAL A 210 -6.17 5.44 -17.98
N ILE A 211 -6.28 4.47 -17.08
CA ILE A 211 -7.49 4.22 -16.28
C ILE A 211 -7.42 4.99 -14.97
N LYS A 212 -6.24 4.96 -14.34
CA LYS A 212 -6.02 5.54 -13.01
C LYS A 212 -4.54 5.77 -12.78
N VAL A 213 -4.20 6.89 -12.19
CA VAL A 213 -2.87 7.16 -11.66
C VAL A 213 -2.96 7.33 -10.14
N THR A 214 -2.07 6.69 -9.42
CA THR A 214 -1.93 6.83 -7.97
C THR A 214 -0.49 7.18 -7.67
N TYR A 215 -0.28 8.23 -6.89
CA TYR A 215 1.04 8.59 -6.41
C TYR A 215 1.10 8.38 -4.90
N LEU A 216 2.10 7.62 -4.49
CA LEU A 216 2.45 7.37 -3.11
C LEU A 216 3.77 8.10 -2.82
N SER A 217 3.72 9.17 -2.05
CA SER A 217 4.97 9.76 -1.54
C SER A 217 5.59 8.83 -0.50
N ALA A 218 6.92 8.82 -0.43
CA ALA A 218 7.66 7.99 0.50
C ALA A 218 7.12 8.12 1.93
N VAL A 219 6.68 7.02 2.50
CA VAL A 219 6.24 6.95 3.90
C VAL A 219 7.49 6.84 4.76
N LYS A 220 7.91 7.98 5.32
CA LYS A 220 9.08 8.08 6.22
C LYS A 220 8.74 7.66 7.63
#